data_c2dd46eff5f71a992c31d09c0c651cec
#
_entry.id   c2dd46eff5f71a992c31d09c0c651cec
#
_cell.length_a   1.000
_cell.length_b   1.000
_cell.length_c   1.000
_cell.angle_alpha   90.00
_cell.angle_beta   90.00
_cell.angle_gamma   90.00
#
_symmetry.space_group_name_H-M   'P 1'
#
loop_
_entity.id
_entity.type
_entity.pdbx_description
1 polymer ?
#
loop_
_entity_poly.entity_id
_entity_poly.type
_entity_poly.pdbx_seq_one_letter_code
_entity_poly.pdbx_strand_id
1 'polypeptide(L)'
;LGRDMGLLDKELLPYGHVMGKVDYRAVLERLGDKPNGKYVDVTAITPTPLGEGKSTTTIGLVQGLGRRNKRASAAIRQPSGGPTMGVKGSAAGGGLSQCIPLTQYSLGFTGDINAVMNAHNLAMVALTSRMQHERNYNDEKLLKLSGMPRLNIDPTNVNMGWVMDFCCQSLRNIIIGMDGTNGRSDGFMMRSRFDIAVSSEGMAILAIAKDLKDLRQRMGKIIVAYDRDGKPVTTADLEVDGAMTAWMVEAINPNLIQTIEGQPVFVHAGPFANIAIGQSSVIADRIGLKLNEYHVTESGFGADIGYEKFWNLKCHYSGLTPDAAVVV
;
A
#
# COMPACT_ATOMS: atom_id res chain seq x y z
N LEU A 1 2.01 21.91 -13.08
CA LEU A 1 2.84 21.02 -12.26
C LEU A 1 3.45 19.87 -13.07
N GLY A 2 2.65 18.94 -13.62
CA GLY A 2 3.19 17.78 -14.34
C GLY A 2 4.13 18.16 -15.49
N ARG A 3 3.74 19.09 -16.33
CA ARG A 3 4.57 19.60 -17.41
C ARG A 3 5.85 20.29 -16.92
N ASP A 4 5.77 21.06 -15.85
CA ASP A 4 6.91 21.78 -15.27
C ASP A 4 7.98 20.84 -14.70
N MET A 5 7.56 19.67 -14.20
CA MET A 5 8.49 18.64 -13.75
C MET A 5 8.98 17.72 -14.87
N GLY A 6 8.52 17.90 -16.11
CA GLY A 6 8.97 17.20 -17.29
C GLY A 6 8.19 15.90 -17.61
N LEU A 7 6.97 15.76 -17.11
CA LEU A 7 6.02 14.73 -17.55
C LEU A 7 5.43 15.10 -18.92
N LEU A 8 5.29 14.12 -19.77
CA LEU A 8 4.53 14.24 -21.01
C LEU A 8 3.01 14.10 -20.72
N ASP A 9 2.18 14.69 -21.57
CA ASP A 9 0.71 14.63 -21.39
C ASP A 9 0.18 13.18 -21.31
N LYS A 10 0.77 12.25 -22.05
CA LYS A 10 0.43 10.82 -21.99
C LYS A 10 0.87 10.08 -20.71
N GLU A 11 1.78 10.69 -19.95
CA GLU A 11 2.29 10.13 -18.67
C GLU A 11 1.49 10.62 -17.46
N LEU A 12 0.64 11.64 -17.67
CA LEU A 12 -0.22 12.20 -16.63
C LEU A 12 -1.66 11.71 -16.85
N LEU A 13 -2.19 11.00 -15.86
CA LEU A 13 -3.55 10.48 -15.82
C LEU A 13 -4.39 11.39 -14.93
N PRO A 14 -5.19 12.32 -15.49
CA PRO A 14 -6.00 13.25 -14.71
C PRO A 14 -7.02 12.53 -13.81
N TYR A 15 -7.14 12.96 -12.57
CA TYR A 15 -8.10 12.46 -11.62
C TYR A 15 -8.91 13.61 -11.02
N GLY A 16 -10.09 13.85 -11.53
CA GLY A 16 -10.85 15.09 -11.24
C GLY A 16 -10.14 16.34 -11.77
N HIS A 17 -10.29 17.46 -11.05
CA HIS A 17 -9.79 18.77 -11.52
C HIS A 17 -8.42 19.14 -10.92
N VAL A 18 -8.01 18.52 -9.83
CA VAL A 18 -6.88 19.01 -9.00
C VAL A 18 -5.87 17.94 -8.61
N MET A 19 -6.05 16.72 -9.09
CA MET A 19 -5.17 15.59 -8.83
C MET A 19 -4.86 14.83 -10.12
N GLY A 20 -3.83 14.00 -10.11
CA GLY A 20 -3.54 13.06 -11.17
C GLY A 20 -2.79 11.85 -10.65
N LYS A 21 -2.69 10.84 -11.49
CA LYS A 21 -1.75 9.74 -11.32
C LYS A 21 -0.68 9.85 -12.40
N VAL A 22 0.46 9.21 -12.14
CA VAL A 22 1.56 9.16 -13.09
C VAL A 22 1.66 7.74 -13.64
N ASP A 23 1.56 7.58 -14.96
CA ASP A 23 1.84 6.31 -15.60
C ASP A 23 3.32 5.96 -15.40
N TYR A 24 3.57 5.13 -14.39
CA TYR A 24 4.93 4.76 -14.01
C TYR A 24 5.67 4.04 -15.13
N ARG A 25 4.96 3.26 -15.95
CA ARG A 25 5.54 2.48 -17.04
C ARG A 25 6.08 3.41 -18.11
N ALA A 26 5.22 4.32 -18.60
CA ALA A 26 5.62 5.26 -19.65
C ALA A 26 6.79 6.16 -19.20
N VAL A 27 6.79 6.61 -17.95
CA VAL A 27 7.90 7.43 -17.42
C VAL A 27 9.19 6.62 -17.30
N LEU A 28 9.15 5.41 -16.74
CA LEU A 28 10.36 4.60 -16.54
C LEU A 28 10.90 4.00 -17.84
N GLU A 29 10.06 3.70 -18.84
CA GLU A 29 10.49 3.36 -20.19
C GLU A 29 11.26 4.51 -20.86
N ARG A 30 10.77 5.75 -20.70
CA ARG A 30 11.42 6.93 -21.30
C ARG A 30 12.67 7.39 -20.55
N LEU A 31 12.70 7.29 -19.24
CA LEU A 31 13.74 7.87 -18.39
C LEU A 31 14.61 6.84 -17.67
N GLY A 32 14.45 5.56 -17.96
CA GLY A 32 15.14 4.46 -17.26
C GLY A 32 16.65 4.64 -17.20
N ASP A 33 17.27 5.08 -18.30
CA ASP A 33 18.72 5.26 -18.40
C ASP A 33 19.23 6.62 -17.89
N LYS A 34 18.31 7.56 -17.56
CA LYS A 34 18.69 8.86 -16.99
C LYS A 34 19.29 8.67 -15.59
N PRO A 35 20.39 9.39 -15.25
CA PRO A 35 20.92 9.37 -13.89
C PRO A 35 19.85 9.76 -12.85
N ASN A 36 19.92 9.16 -11.68
CA ASN A 36 19.06 9.53 -10.56
C ASN A 36 19.47 10.89 -9.97
N GLY A 37 18.48 11.62 -9.49
CA GLY A 37 18.71 12.75 -8.59
C GLY A 37 19.17 12.28 -7.20
N LYS A 38 19.36 13.23 -6.29
CA LYS A 38 19.74 12.97 -4.91
C LYS A 38 18.57 12.44 -4.11
N TYR A 39 18.78 11.33 -3.42
CA TYR A 39 17.79 10.64 -2.62
C TYR A 39 17.95 10.96 -1.14
N VAL A 40 16.93 11.52 -0.52
CA VAL A 40 16.96 11.96 0.88
C VAL A 40 15.84 11.30 1.65
N ASP A 41 16.15 10.67 2.79
CA ASP A 41 15.13 10.14 3.71
C ASP A 41 14.99 11.04 4.94
N VAL A 42 13.75 11.24 5.39
CA VAL A 42 13.42 11.96 6.62
C VAL A 42 12.92 10.97 7.66
N THR A 43 13.66 10.88 8.76
CA THR A 43 13.32 10.00 9.90
C THR A 43 13.19 10.81 11.18
N ALA A 44 12.95 10.16 12.31
CA ALA A 44 12.96 10.78 13.64
C ALA A 44 13.82 9.98 14.61
N ILE A 45 14.26 10.62 15.69
CA ILE A 45 15.04 9.94 16.74
C ILE A 45 14.21 8.82 17.37
N THR A 46 12.95 9.10 17.72
CA THR A 46 12.05 8.16 18.39
C THR A 46 10.59 8.49 18.07
N PRO A 47 9.68 7.49 18.04
CA PRO A 47 8.26 7.77 17.83
C PRO A 47 7.63 8.43 19.06
N THR A 48 6.66 9.33 18.82
CA THR A 48 5.83 9.94 19.86
C THR A 48 4.35 9.76 19.56
N PRO A 49 3.46 9.78 20.56
CA PRO A 49 2.02 9.62 20.33
C PRO A 49 1.40 10.66 19.40
N LEU A 50 1.90 11.90 19.45
CA LEU A 50 1.37 13.04 18.67
C LEU A 50 2.05 13.17 17.29
N GLY A 51 3.13 12.43 17.04
CA GLY A 51 3.98 12.56 15.86
C GLY A 51 5.18 13.49 16.10
N GLU A 52 6.18 13.37 15.27
CA GLU A 52 7.50 13.99 15.43
C GLU A 52 7.74 15.14 14.45
N GLY A 53 6.82 15.36 13.50
CA GLY A 53 6.95 16.39 12.48
C GLY A 53 7.68 15.95 11.20
N LYS A 54 7.91 14.66 10.99
CA LYS A 54 8.59 14.15 9.79
C LYS A 54 7.96 14.63 8.48
N SER A 55 6.64 14.47 8.31
CA SER A 55 5.95 14.89 7.09
C SER A 55 6.03 16.42 6.91
N THR A 56 5.91 17.18 7.99
CA THR A 56 6.10 18.64 7.95
C THR A 56 7.53 19.02 7.51
N THR A 57 8.54 18.33 8.03
CA THR A 57 9.94 18.51 7.65
C THR A 57 10.19 18.09 6.19
N THR A 58 9.64 16.97 5.76
CA THR A 58 9.73 16.46 4.37
C THR A 58 9.18 17.50 3.39
N ILE A 59 7.98 18.00 3.63
CA ILE A 59 7.33 18.99 2.77
C ILE A 59 8.09 20.34 2.84
N GLY A 60 8.46 20.79 4.04
CA GLY A 60 9.24 22.02 4.23
C GLY A 60 10.61 21.98 3.55
N LEU A 61 11.29 20.83 3.57
CA LEU A 61 12.55 20.63 2.87
C LEU A 61 12.39 20.78 1.35
N VAL A 62 11.35 20.14 0.79
CA VAL A 62 11.05 20.22 -0.65
C VAL A 62 10.69 21.65 -1.07
N GLN A 63 9.89 22.36 -0.27
CA GLN A 63 9.59 23.77 -0.48
C GLN A 63 10.86 24.65 -0.40
N GLY A 64 11.71 24.42 0.61
CA GLY A 64 12.98 25.14 0.77
C GLY A 64 13.94 24.92 -0.40
N LEU A 65 14.02 23.70 -0.94
CA LEU A 65 14.78 23.39 -2.15
C LEU A 65 14.20 24.12 -3.36
N GLY A 66 12.87 24.11 -3.52
CA GLY A 66 12.17 24.84 -4.58
C GLY A 66 12.45 26.34 -4.56
N ARG A 67 12.43 26.98 -3.38
CA ARG A 67 12.80 28.39 -3.19
C ARG A 67 14.26 28.71 -3.57
N ARG A 68 15.12 27.71 -3.56
CA ARG A 68 16.51 27.80 -4.02
C ARG A 68 16.67 27.42 -5.50
N ASN A 69 15.58 27.40 -6.25
CA ASN A 69 15.53 27.03 -7.68
C ASN A 69 16.05 25.61 -7.95
N LYS A 70 15.89 24.69 -7.00
CA LYS A 70 16.17 23.27 -7.18
C LYS A 70 14.89 22.54 -7.55
N ARG A 71 14.98 21.66 -8.55
CA ARG A 71 13.88 20.76 -8.87
C ARG A 71 13.84 19.66 -7.81
N ALA A 72 12.83 19.72 -6.96
CA ALA A 72 12.66 18.79 -5.85
C ALA A 72 11.25 18.23 -5.82
N SER A 73 11.11 16.99 -5.37
CA SER A 73 9.82 16.33 -5.13
C SER A 73 9.85 15.57 -3.82
N ALA A 74 8.66 15.35 -3.25
CA ALA A 74 8.48 14.44 -2.12
C ALA A 74 7.79 13.13 -2.56
N ALA A 75 8.02 12.05 -1.79
CA ALA A 75 7.18 10.85 -1.78
C ALA A 75 6.71 10.58 -0.35
N ILE A 76 5.40 10.62 -0.16
CA ILE A 76 4.76 10.40 1.14
C ILE A 76 3.74 9.27 1.04
N ARG A 77 3.37 8.71 2.20
CA ARG A 77 2.36 7.68 2.29
C ARG A 77 0.96 8.25 2.12
N GLN A 78 0.08 7.47 1.50
CA GLN A 78 -1.36 7.74 1.54
C GLN A 78 -1.89 7.44 2.94
N PRO A 79 -2.60 8.37 3.59
CA PRO A 79 -3.18 8.14 4.91
C PRO A 79 -4.43 7.26 4.81
N SER A 80 -4.65 6.39 5.81
CA SER A 80 -5.94 5.77 6.03
C SER A 80 -6.88 6.69 6.81
N GLY A 81 -8.20 6.46 6.69
CA GLY A 81 -9.21 7.30 7.33
C GLY A 81 -9.14 7.29 8.86
N GLY A 82 -8.89 6.13 9.47
CA GLY A 82 -8.80 5.99 10.92
C GLY A 82 -7.74 6.91 11.57
N PRO A 83 -6.45 6.82 11.21
CA PRO A 83 -5.42 7.74 11.68
C PRO A 83 -5.65 9.21 11.33
N THR A 84 -6.20 9.50 10.15
CA THR A 84 -6.49 10.87 9.71
C THR A 84 -7.52 11.57 10.60
N MET A 85 -8.54 10.84 11.05
CA MET A 85 -9.57 11.34 11.95
C MET A 85 -9.19 11.23 13.43
N GLY A 86 -8.00 10.72 13.73
CA GLY A 86 -7.48 10.57 15.09
C GLY A 86 -6.73 11.79 15.60
N VAL A 87 -6.14 11.66 16.79
CA VAL A 87 -5.40 12.73 17.48
C VAL A 87 -4.12 13.15 16.73
N LYS A 88 -3.53 12.23 15.96
CA LYS A 88 -2.24 12.45 15.28
C LYS A 88 -2.31 13.42 14.10
N GLY A 89 -3.49 13.64 13.53
CA GLY A 89 -3.67 14.53 12.37
C GLY A 89 -3.24 13.93 11.02
N SER A 90 -3.27 14.77 9.98
CA SER A 90 -3.02 14.35 8.60
C SER A 90 -1.52 14.17 8.31
N ALA A 91 -1.19 13.18 7.47
CA ALA A 91 0.15 12.98 6.94
C ALA A 91 0.53 13.96 5.80
N ALA A 92 -0.28 14.98 5.52
CA ALA A 92 -0.06 15.98 4.49
C ALA A 92 0.93 17.09 4.89
N GLY A 93 1.59 16.97 6.03
CA GLY A 93 2.35 18.05 6.65
C GLY A 93 1.49 18.96 7.52
N GLY A 94 1.95 20.18 7.83
CA GLY A 94 1.22 21.12 8.69
C GLY A 94 1.70 22.55 8.56
N GLY A 95 0.83 23.50 8.96
CA GLY A 95 1.13 24.93 8.87
C GLY A 95 1.42 25.37 7.45
N LEU A 96 2.56 25.99 7.23
CA LEU A 96 3.02 26.44 5.91
C LEU A 96 3.72 25.34 5.09
N SER A 97 4.01 24.19 5.69
CA SER A 97 4.62 23.02 5.04
C SER A 97 3.57 21.95 4.81
N GLN A 98 2.68 22.17 3.84
CA GLN A 98 1.49 21.34 3.64
C GLN A 98 1.26 21.01 2.17
N CYS A 99 0.66 19.82 1.92
CA CYS A 99 0.21 19.40 0.60
C CYS A 99 -1.22 19.87 0.31
N ILE A 100 -1.50 20.13 -0.94
CA ILE A 100 -2.83 20.46 -1.46
C ILE A 100 -3.14 19.59 -2.69
N PRO A 101 -4.42 19.18 -2.87
CA PRO A 101 -5.63 19.51 -2.10
C PRO A 101 -5.76 18.68 -0.82
N LEU A 102 -5.91 19.31 0.34
CA LEU A 102 -5.91 18.62 1.65
C LEU A 102 -7.16 17.74 1.85
N THR A 103 -8.33 18.23 1.46
CA THR A 103 -9.60 17.50 1.65
C THR A 103 -9.58 16.19 0.88
N GLN A 104 -9.26 16.23 -0.42
CA GLN A 104 -9.19 15.03 -1.25
C GLN A 104 -8.11 14.08 -0.76
N TYR A 105 -6.94 14.59 -0.40
CA TYR A 105 -5.86 13.81 0.18
C TYR A 105 -6.31 13.04 1.43
N SER A 106 -7.08 13.67 2.31
CA SER A 106 -7.50 13.10 3.59
C SER A 106 -8.72 12.19 3.50
N LEU A 107 -9.59 12.40 2.50
CA LEU A 107 -10.90 11.74 2.39
C LEU A 107 -10.96 10.80 1.17
N GLY A 108 -10.24 9.68 1.24
CA GLY A 108 -10.31 8.62 0.23
C GLY A 108 -9.43 8.83 -1.01
N PHE A 109 -8.94 10.02 -1.22
CA PHE A 109 -8.02 10.39 -2.30
C PHE A 109 -8.47 9.90 -3.69
N THR A 110 -7.70 9.00 -4.31
CA THR A 110 -8.02 8.38 -5.61
C THR A 110 -8.56 6.95 -5.47
N GLY A 111 -8.83 6.49 -4.25
CA GLY A 111 -9.40 5.16 -4.01
C GLY A 111 -8.39 4.02 -3.93
N ASP A 112 -7.08 4.29 -3.85
CA ASP A 112 -6.07 3.21 -3.81
C ASP A 112 -6.21 2.32 -2.57
N ILE A 113 -6.57 2.89 -1.41
CA ILE A 113 -6.85 2.09 -0.19
C ILE A 113 -8.06 1.18 -0.42
N ASN A 114 -9.11 1.68 -1.10
CA ASN A 114 -10.27 0.87 -1.45
C ASN A 114 -9.90 -0.25 -2.43
N ALA A 115 -9.02 0.00 -3.39
CA ALA A 115 -8.51 -1.01 -4.30
C ALA A 115 -7.76 -2.13 -3.55
N VAL A 116 -6.87 -1.77 -2.63
CA VAL A 116 -6.16 -2.73 -1.76
C VAL A 116 -7.14 -3.52 -0.90
N MET A 117 -8.11 -2.84 -0.28
CA MET A 117 -9.13 -3.48 0.57
C MET A 117 -9.97 -4.47 -0.23
N ASN A 118 -10.40 -4.10 -1.43
CA ASN A 118 -11.18 -4.99 -2.30
C ASN A 118 -10.35 -6.20 -2.77
N ALA A 119 -9.10 -5.99 -3.16
CA ALA A 119 -8.18 -7.08 -3.53
C ALA A 119 -7.97 -8.06 -2.36
N HIS A 120 -7.75 -7.55 -1.15
CA HIS A 120 -7.57 -8.35 0.06
C HIS A 120 -8.84 -9.13 0.42
N ASN A 121 -9.98 -8.44 0.49
CA ASN A 121 -11.25 -9.08 0.87
C ASN A 121 -11.74 -10.09 -0.19
N LEU A 122 -11.38 -9.89 -1.46
CA LEU A 122 -11.62 -10.88 -2.51
C LEU A 122 -10.90 -12.20 -2.22
N ALA A 123 -9.66 -12.15 -1.72
CA ALA A 123 -8.93 -13.35 -1.29
C ALA A 123 -9.64 -14.04 -0.10
N MET A 124 -10.18 -13.26 0.85
CA MET A 124 -10.97 -13.82 1.95
C MET A 124 -12.27 -14.46 1.48
N VAL A 125 -12.96 -13.87 0.50
CA VAL A 125 -14.14 -14.48 -0.12
C VAL A 125 -13.77 -15.79 -0.81
N ALA A 126 -12.69 -15.81 -1.59
CA ALA A 126 -12.20 -17.01 -2.25
C ALA A 126 -11.86 -18.13 -1.24
N LEU A 127 -11.14 -17.77 -0.16
CA LEU A 127 -10.78 -18.69 0.91
C LEU A 127 -12.01 -19.29 1.59
N THR A 128 -12.93 -18.46 2.07
CA THR A 128 -14.12 -18.92 2.80
C THR A 128 -15.07 -19.71 1.91
N SER A 129 -15.23 -19.31 0.65
CA SER A 129 -15.98 -20.06 -0.36
C SER A 129 -15.33 -21.43 -0.63
N ARG A 130 -14.00 -21.47 -0.78
CA ARG A 130 -13.26 -22.73 -0.97
C ARG A 130 -13.47 -23.68 0.21
N MET A 131 -13.31 -23.20 1.42
CA MET A 131 -13.55 -24.00 2.64
C MET A 131 -14.98 -24.51 2.71
N GLN A 132 -15.98 -23.70 2.34
CA GLN A 132 -17.38 -24.10 2.28
C GLN A 132 -17.62 -25.21 1.25
N HIS A 133 -17.01 -25.11 0.06
CA HIS A 133 -17.10 -26.16 -0.97
C HIS A 133 -16.41 -27.45 -0.53
N GLU A 134 -15.25 -27.37 0.10
CA GLU A 134 -14.54 -28.53 0.65
C GLU A 134 -15.33 -29.25 1.75
N ARG A 135 -16.10 -28.49 2.55
CA ARG A 135 -17.02 -29.06 3.54
C ARG A 135 -18.22 -29.78 2.90
N ASN A 136 -18.77 -29.20 1.82
CA ASN A 136 -20.05 -29.63 1.25
C ASN A 136 -19.92 -30.77 0.23
N TYR A 137 -18.76 -30.99 -0.36
CA TYR A 137 -18.56 -31.91 -1.48
C TYR A 137 -17.41 -32.87 -1.22
N ASN A 138 -17.56 -34.13 -1.75
CA ASN A 138 -16.45 -35.06 -1.83
C ASN A 138 -15.47 -34.65 -2.94
N ASP A 139 -14.31 -35.29 -3.02
CA ASP A 139 -13.21 -34.90 -3.91
C ASP A 139 -13.58 -34.98 -5.39
N GLU A 140 -14.29 -36.05 -5.80
CA GLU A 140 -14.74 -36.21 -7.17
C GLU A 140 -15.66 -35.08 -7.62
N LYS A 141 -16.65 -34.76 -6.79
CA LYS A 141 -17.60 -33.69 -7.07
C LYS A 141 -16.96 -32.30 -7.01
N LEU A 142 -16.05 -32.09 -6.07
CA LEU A 142 -15.31 -30.85 -5.95
C LEU A 142 -14.47 -30.60 -7.21
N LEU A 143 -13.69 -31.60 -7.64
CA LEU A 143 -12.88 -31.52 -8.85
C LEU A 143 -13.74 -31.29 -10.10
N LYS A 144 -14.87 -31.97 -10.23
CA LYS A 144 -15.80 -31.78 -11.35
C LYS A 144 -16.39 -30.39 -11.42
N LEU A 145 -16.68 -29.75 -10.27
CA LEU A 145 -17.31 -28.42 -10.20
C LEU A 145 -16.31 -27.28 -10.32
N SER A 146 -15.12 -27.41 -9.72
CA SER A 146 -14.13 -26.34 -9.62
C SER A 146 -12.95 -26.50 -10.58
N GLY A 147 -12.73 -27.68 -11.14
CA GLY A 147 -11.50 -27.99 -11.87
C GLY A 147 -10.25 -28.15 -10.98
N MET A 148 -10.40 -28.02 -9.67
CA MET A 148 -9.29 -27.98 -8.71
C MET A 148 -9.39 -29.13 -7.70
N PRO A 149 -8.26 -29.75 -7.32
CA PRO A 149 -8.24 -30.74 -6.25
C PRO A 149 -8.52 -30.07 -4.90
N ARG A 150 -8.87 -30.88 -3.89
CA ARG A 150 -9.03 -30.41 -2.51
C ARG A 150 -7.70 -29.84 -1.98
N LEU A 151 -7.77 -28.68 -1.36
CA LEU A 151 -6.63 -28.06 -0.66
C LEU A 151 -6.51 -28.52 0.80
N ASN A 152 -7.56 -29.16 1.32
CA ASN A 152 -7.63 -29.69 2.69
C ASN A 152 -7.39 -28.63 3.78
N ILE A 153 -7.95 -27.43 3.58
CA ILE A 153 -7.72 -26.27 4.45
C ILE A 153 -8.20 -26.57 5.88
N ASP A 154 -7.36 -26.24 6.88
CA ASP A 154 -7.73 -26.32 8.28
C ASP A 154 -8.49 -25.03 8.71
N PRO A 155 -9.80 -25.14 9.02
CA PRO A 155 -10.58 -23.97 9.42
C PRO A 155 -10.17 -23.37 10.78
N THR A 156 -9.36 -24.08 11.55
CA THR A 156 -8.80 -23.57 12.82
C THR A 156 -7.47 -22.86 12.66
N ASN A 157 -6.86 -22.94 11.45
CA ASN A 157 -5.55 -22.38 11.15
C ASN A 157 -5.59 -21.42 9.94
N VAL A 158 -6.52 -20.47 10.01
CA VAL A 158 -6.67 -19.39 9.02
C VAL A 158 -5.84 -18.20 9.43
N ASN A 159 -4.84 -17.85 8.60
CA ASN A 159 -3.90 -16.78 8.87
C ASN A 159 -4.44 -15.39 8.50
N MET A 160 -5.17 -15.29 7.40
CA MET A 160 -5.70 -14.04 6.87
C MET A 160 -7.03 -13.65 7.56
N GLY A 161 -7.21 -12.35 7.85
CA GLY A 161 -8.48 -11.78 8.30
C GLY A 161 -9.12 -10.91 7.21
N TRP A 162 -10.21 -10.24 7.54
CA TRP A 162 -10.81 -9.20 6.70
C TRP A 162 -10.13 -7.86 6.96
N VAL A 163 -10.25 -6.93 6.04
CA VAL A 163 -9.76 -5.56 6.25
C VAL A 163 -10.85 -4.53 5.97
N MET A 164 -10.79 -3.43 6.73
CA MET A 164 -11.65 -2.25 6.55
C MET A 164 -10.90 -1.00 6.99
N ASP A 165 -11.25 0.17 6.47
CA ASP A 165 -10.48 1.39 6.77
C ASP A 165 -10.78 1.95 8.16
N PHE A 166 -12.03 1.93 8.61
CA PHE A 166 -12.42 2.30 9.97
C PHE A 166 -12.69 1.05 10.81
N CYS A 167 -11.64 0.53 11.45
CA CYS A 167 -11.71 -0.70 12.21
C CYS A 167 -11.57 -0.44 13.71
N CYS A 168 -12.59 -0.82 14.49
CA CYS A 168 -12.55 -0.73 15.96
C CYS A 168 -11.95 -1.99 16.60
N GLN A 169 -11.54 -1.87 17.86
CA GLN A 169 -10.87 -2.95 18.57
C GLN A 169 -11.77 -4.18 18.78
N SER A 170 -13.09 -4.01 18.90
CA SER A 170 -14.04 -5.11 19.09
C SER A 170 -14.15 -6.04 17.87
N LEU A 171 -13.71 -5.59 16.68
CA LEU A 171 -13.71 -6.39 15.45
C LEU A 171 -12.46 -7.28 15.29
N ARG A 172 -11.49 -7.19 16.20
CA ARG A 172 -10.24 -7.97 16.13
C ARG A 172 -10.40 -9.44 16.47
N ASN A 173 -11.47 -9.79 17.21
CA ASN A 173 -11.80 -11.17 17.55
C ASN A 173 -13.31 -11.34 17.45
N ILE A 174 -13.76 -11.93 16.36
CA ILE A 174 -15.17 -12.16 16.06
C ILE A 174 -15.42 -13.61 15.65
N ILE A 175 -16.66 -14.00 15.70
CA ILE A 175 -17.14 -15.27 15.13
C ILE A 175 -18.01 -14.90 13.93
N ILE A 176 -17.73 -15.53 12.77
CA ILE A 176 -18.52 -15.42 11.55
C ILE A 176 -19.25 -16.74 11.29
N GLY A 177 -20.30 -16.70 10.46
CA GLY A 177 -21.07 -17.89 10.07
C GLY A 177 -21.95 -18.45 11.18
N MET A 178 -22.36 -17.62 12.16
CA MET A 178 -23.33 -18.04 13.18
C MET A 178 -24.69 -18.36 12.53
N ASP A 179 -25.41 -19.32 13.16
CA ASP A 179 -26.75 -19.73 12.74
C ASP A 179 -26.87 -20.22 11.27
N GLY A 180 -25.82 -20.79 10.72
CA GLY A 180 -25.83 -21.44 9.40
C GLY A 180 -26.92 -22.53 9.31
N THR A 181 -28.19 -22.13 9.26
CA THR A 181 -29.37 -23.03 9.29
C THR A 181 -29.83 -23.47 7.92
N ASN A 182 -29.44 -22.75 6.84
CA ASN A 182 -29.83 -23.04 5.46
C ASN A 182 -28.92 -24.07 4.74
N GLY A 183 -28.24 -24.92 5.51
CA GLY A 183 -27.47 -26.04 4.99
C GLY A 183 -26.26 -25.59 4.14
N ARG A 184 -26.34 -25.83 2.82
CA ARG A 184 -25.19 -25.58 1.92
C ARG A 184 -24.99 -24.12 1.54
N SER A 185 -26.00 -23.26 1.74
CA SER A 185 -25.97 -21.86 1.33
C SER A 185 -25.32 -20.96 2.36
N ASP A 186 -25.41 -21.34 3.63
CA ASP A 186 -24.85 -20.55 4.73
C ASP A 186 -23.40 -20.95 5.00
N GLY A 187 -22.61 -19.98 5.45
CA GLY A 187 -21.27 -20.21 5.94
C GLY A 187 -21.24 -21.13 7.16
N PHE A 188 -20.08 -21.53 7.58
CA PHE A 188 -19.89 -22.28 8.82
C PHE A 188 -19.25 -21.38 9.88
N MET A 189 -19.54 -21.70 11.13
CA MET A 189 -19.03 -20.94 12.25
C MET A 189 -17.50 -21.08 12.36
N MET A 190 -16.80 -19.96 12.34
CA MET A 190 -15.36 -19.91 12.53
C MET A 190 -14.91 -18.60 13.17
N ARG A 191 -13.77 -18.65 13.85
CA ARG A 191 -13.11 -17.44 14.36
C ARG A 191 -12.56 -16.61 13.19
N SER A 192 -12.72 -15.29 13.29
CA SER A 192 -12.20 -14.35 12.30
C SER A 192 -11.84 -13.01 12.96
N ARG A 193 -11.42 -12.05 12.15
CA ARG A 193 -11.10 -10.69 12.58
C ARG A 193 -11.22 -9.70 11.43
N PHE A 194 -11.31 -8.42 11.79
CA PHE A 194 -11.06 -7.31 10.89
C PHE A 194 -9.80 -6.56 11.34
N ASP A 195 -8.95 -6.23 10.38
CA ASP A 195 -7.77 -5.39 10.54
C ASP A 195 -7.96 -4.10 9.73
N ILE A 196 -7.15 -3.06 10.01
CA ILE A 196 -7.21 -1.82 9.22
C ILE A 196 -6.67 -2.06 7.81
N ALA A 197 -7.26 -1.44 6.78
CA ALA A 197 -6.93 -1.67 5.37
C ALA A 197 -5.43 -1.53 5.05
N VAL A 198 -4.75 -0.55 5.65
CA VAL A 198 -3.30 -0.32 5.45
C VAL A 198 -2.39 -1.35 6.13
N SER A 199 -2.95 -2.28 6.93
CA SER A 199 -2.22 -3.44 7.45
C SER A 199 -2.22 -4.64 6.51
N SER A 200 -2.96 -4.58 5.42
CA SER A 200 -3.00 -5.62 4.40
C SER A 200 -1.59 -5.92 3.84
N GLU A 201 -1.27 -7.19 3.64
CA GLU A 201 -0.07 -7.58 2.89
C GLU A 201 -0.07 -6.99 1.47
N GLY A 202 -1.26 -6.84 0.85
CA GLY A 202 -1.42 -6.15 -0.43
C GLY A 202 -0.91 -4.70 -0.40
N MET A 203 -1.10 -3.98 0.70
CA MET A 203 -0.55 -2.63 0.88
C MET A 203 0.98 -2.66 1.00
N ALA A 204 1.55 -3.62 1.73
CA ALA A 204 2.99 -3.79 1.84
C ALA A 204 3.61 -4.16 0.47
N ILE A 205 2.96 -5.04 -0.27
CA ILE A 205 3.37 -5.46 -1.62
C ILE A 205 3.34 -4.26 -2.57
N LEU A 206 2.29 -3.43 -2.55
CA LEU A 206 2.21 -2.21 -3.36
C LEU A 206 3.41 -1.28 -3.12
N ALA A 207 3.87 -1.18 -1.89
CA ALA A 207 4.99 -0.32 -1.54
C ALA A 207 6.35 -0.81 -2.07
N ILE A 208 6.54 -2.12 -2.25
CA ILE A 208 7.82 -2.69 -2.69
C ILE A 208 7.81 -3.23 -4.13
N ALA A 209 6.65 -3.34 -4.75
CA ALA A 209 6.53 -3.82 -6.12
C ALA A 209 7.27 -2.91 -7.10
N LYS A 210 7.89 -3.53 -8.11
CA LYS A 210 8.64 -2.84 -9.17
C LYS A 210 7.76 -2.52 -10.38
N ASP A 211 6.78 -3.36 -10.63
CA ASP A 211 5.81 -3.29 -11.71
C ASP A 211 4.59 -4.18 -11.41
N LEU A 212 3.61 -4.18 -12.30
CA LEU A 212 2.38 -4.96 -12.14
C LEU A 212 2.63 -6.48 -12.17
N LYS A 213 3.64 -6.94 -12.89
CA LYS A 213 4.01 -8.37 -12.95
C LYS A 213 4.62 -8.81 -11.62
N ASP A 214 5.56 -8.04 -11.07
CA ASP A 214 6.14 -8.29 -9.75
C ASP A 214 5.07 -8.21 -8.65
N LEU A 215 4.15 -7.24 -8.73
CA LEU A 215 3.02 -7.13 -7.82
C LEU A 215 2.18 -8.42 -7.83
N ARG A 216 1.78 -8.91 -9.01
CA ARG A 216 1.02 -10.16 -9.13
C ARG A 216 1.76 -11.35 -8.54
N GLN A 217 3.04 -11.50 -8.86
CA GLN A 217 3.85 -12.60 -8.34
C GLN A 217 3.95 -12.61 -6.81
N ARG A 218 4.03 -11.42 -6.21
CA ARG A 218 4.04 -11.26 -4.74
C ARG A 218 2.66 -11.51 -4.15
N MET A 219 1.61 -10.97 -4.77
CA MET A 219 0.22 -11.22 -4.36
C MET A 219 -0.09 -12.73 -4.31
N GLY A 220 0.38 -13.50 -5.29
CA GLY A 220 0.19 -14.95 -5.34
C GLY A 220 0.88 -15.73 -4.20
N LYS A 221 1.84 -15.12 -3.51
CA LYS A 221 2.57 -15.74 -2.39
C LYS A 221 1.98 -15.44 -1.01
N ILE A 222 0.91 -14.66 -0.92
CA ILE A 222 0.26 -14.37 0.36
C ILE A 222 -0.28 -15.68 0.95
N ILE A 223 0.13 -15.99 2.18
CA ILE A 223 -0.34 -17.16 2.91
C ILE A 223 -1.68 -16.82 3.55
N VAL A 224 -2.75 -17.47 3.11
CA VAL A 224 -4.12 -17.22 3.60
C VAL A 224 -4.52 -18.14 4.74
N ALA A 225 -4.03 -19.39 4.71
CA ALA A 225 -4.32 -20.41 5.71
C ALA A 225 -3.24 -21.50 5.67
N TYR A 226 -3.40 -22.52 6.49
CA TYR A 226 -2.63 -23.75 6.41
C TYR A 226 -3.58 -24.95 6.17
N ASP A 227 -3.08 -25.98 5.52
CA ASP A 227 -3.81 -27.24 5.39
C ASP A 227 -3.71 -28.06 6.69
N ARG A 228 -4.40 -29.19 6.75
CA ARG A 228 -4.42 -30.07 7.93
C ARG A 228 -3.06 -30.75 8.20
N ASP A 229 -2.15 -30.74 7.24
CA ASP A 229 -0.77 -31.24 7.37
C ASP A 229 0.22 -30.13 7.76
N GLY A 230 -0.29 -28.89 7.95
CA GLY A 230 0.52 -27.71 8.32
C GLY A 230 1.24 -27.06 7.15
N LYS A 231 0.92 -27.37 5.91
CA LYS A 231 1.49 -26.69 4.73
C LYS A 231 0.77 -25.39 4.45
N PRO A 232 1.49 -24.34 4.03
CA PRO A 232 0.86 -23.07 3.69
C PRO A 232 -0.04 -23.21 2.44
N VAL A 233 -1.21 -22.60 2.52
CA VAL A 233 -2.12 -22.35 1.40
C VAL A 233 -2.03 -20.89 1.02
N THR A 234 -1.76 -20.61 -0.25
CA THR A 234 -1.53 -19.26 -0.76
C THR A 234 -2.71 -18.76 -1.61
N THR A 235 -2.70 -17.48 -1.94
CA THR A 235 -3.65 -16.89 -2.90
C THR A 235 -3.51 -17.48 -4.30
N ALA A 236 -2.30 -17.93 -4.69
CA ALA A 236 -2.10 -18.65 -5.95
C ALA A 236 -2.77 -20.04 -5.93
N ASP A 237 -2.74 -20.75 -4.79
CA ASP A 237 -3.45 -22.04 -4.63
C ASP A 237 -4.98 -21.87 -4.69
N LEU A 238 -5.47 -20.67 -4.34
CA LEU A 238 -6.88 -20.30 -4.51
C LEU A 238 -7.20 -19.77 -5.92
N GLU A 239 -6.21 -19.61 -6.80
CA GLU A 239 -6.31 -19.03 -8.15
C GLU A 239 -6.91 -17.60 -8.15
N VAL A 240 -6.68 -16.81 -7.10
CA VAL A 240 -7.27 -15.47 -6.93
C VAL A 240 -6.31 -14.32 -7.18
N ASP A 241 -5.00 -14.58 -7.29
CA ASP A 241 -3.94 -13.58 -7.47
C ASP A 241 -4.14 -12.68 -8.70
N GLY A 242 -4.65 -13.25 -9.79
CA GLY A 242 -4.98 -12.50 -11.00
C GLY A 242 -6.11 -11.49 -10.78
N ALA A 243 -7.19 -11.90 -10.12
CA ALA A 243 -8.32 -11.04 -9.80
C ALA A 243 -7.95 -9.97 -8.76
N MET A 244 -7.14 -10.32 -7.76
CA MET A 244 -6.56 -9.34 -6.83
C MET A 244 -5.73 -8.29 -7.57
N THR A 245 -4.91 -8.71 -8.52
CA THR A 245 -4.07 -7.81 -9.32
C THR A 245 -4.91 -6.89 -10.20
N ALA A 246 -6.04 -7.35 -10.72
CA ALA A 246 -6.94 -6.53 -11.52
C ALA A 246 -7.46 -5.30 -10.74
N TRP A 247 -7.74 -5.44 -9.44
CA TRP A 247 -8.07 -4.32 -8.57
C TRP A 247 -6.93 -3.31 -8.41
N MET A 248 -5.67 -3.74 -8.60
CA MET A 248 -4.49 -2.92 -8.37
C MET A 248 -3.97 -2.20 -9.63
N VAL A 249 -4.57 -2.40 -10.79
CA VAL A 249 -4.11 -1.85 -12.08
C VAL A 249 -4.00 -0.32 -12.06
N GLU A 250 -4.98 0.36 -11.46
CA GLU A 250 -4.94 1.82 -11.30
C GLU A 250 -4.13 2.24 -10.06
N ALA A 251 -4.24 1.45 -8.98
CA ALA A 251 -3.59 1.75 -7.72
C ALA A 251 -2.06 1.67 -7.77
N ILE A 252 -1.48 0.94 -8.75
CA ILE A 252 -0.02 0.84 -8.91
C ILE A 252 0.62 2.13 -9.45
N ASN A 253 -0.17 3.01 -10.05
CA ASN A 253 0.27 4.31 -10.53
C ASN A 253 0.33 5.32 -9.37
N PRO A 254 1.47 5.93 -9.06
CA PRO A 254 1.57 6.93 -8.00
C PRO A 254 0.66 8.14 -8.25
N ASN A 255 0.03 8.61 -7.19
CA ASN A 255 -0.72 9.85 -7.23
C ASN A 255 0.22 11.05 -7.21
N LEU A 256 -0.16 12.12 -7.91
CA LEU A 256 0.58 13.38 -7.98
C LEU A 256 -0.30 14.53 -7.49
N ILE A 257 0.19 15.21 -6.47
CA ILE A 257 -0.33 16.46 -5.93
C ILE A 257 0.83 17.45 -5.75
N GLN A 258 0.63 18.55 -5.06
CA GLN A 258 1.67 19.55 -4.84
C GLN A 258 1.69 20.08 -3.40
N THR A 259 2.79 20.71 -3.03
CA THR A 259 2.87 21.56 -1.84
C THR A 259 2.11 22.87 -2.08
N ILE A 260 1.81 23.62 -1.02
CA ILE A 260 1.20 24.96 -1.17
C ILE A 260 2.08 25.93 -1.98
N GLU A 261 3.37 25.67 -2.12
CA GLU A 261 4.30 26.47 -2.92
C GLU A 261 4.57 25.89 -4.33
N GLY A 262 3.85 24.82 -4.73
CA GLY A 262 3.87 24.29 -6.09
C GLY A 262 4.91 23.21 -6.37
N GLN A 263 5.63 22.66 -5.38
CA GLN A 263 6.52 21.53 -5.62
C GLN A 263 5.74 20.23 -5.70
N PRO A 264 6.15 19.29 -6.59
CA PRO A 264 5.47 18.00 -6.77
C PRO A 264 5.61 17.08 -5.56
N VAL A 265 4.50 16.40 -5.24
CA VAL A 265 4.44 15.39 -4.18
C VAL A 265 3.78 14.13 -4.73
N PHE A 266 4.52 13.05 -4.73
CA PHE A 266 3.99 11.73 -4.99
C PHE A 266 3.36 11.16 -3.71
N VAL A 267 2.14 10.66 -3.84
CA VAL A 267 1.45 9.97 -2.75
C VAL A 267 1.16 8.56 -3.20
N HIS A 268 1.80 7.58 -2.59
CA HIS A 268 1.63 6.21 -3.06
C HIS A 268 1.89 5.19 -1.95
N ALA A 269 1.01 4.20 -1.85
CA ALA A 269 0.96 3.21 -0.78
C ALA A 269 0.87 3.85 0.62
N GLY A 270 0.57 3.08 1.63
CA GLY A 270 0.37 3.61 2.99
C GLY A 270 0.67 2.58 4.09
N PRO A 271 1.67 1.68 3.93
CA PRO A 271 1.91 0.65 4.94
C PRO A 271 2.43 1.27 6.24
N PHE A 272 1.98 0.73 7.38
CA PHE A 272 2.49 1.13 8.68
C PHE A 272 3.89 0.56 8.93
N ALA A 273 4.75 1.32 9.64
CA ALA A 273 6.12 0.90 9.94
C ALA A 273 6.22 -0.23 10.98
N ASN A 274 5.22 -0.38 11.86
CA ASN A 274 5.19 -1.46 12.85
C ASN A 274 4.75 -2.82 12.28
N ILE A 275 4.08 -2.84 11.13
CA ILE A 275 3.61 -4.08 10.49
C ILE A 275 4.24 -4.33 9.12
N ALA A 276 4.76 -3.30 8.46
CA ALA A 276 5.40 -3.38 7.15
C ALA A 276 6.60 -2.43 7.09
N ILE A 277 6.89 -1.84 5.92
CA ILE A 277 8.07 -0.99 5.74
C ILE A 277 7.88 0.47 6.19
N GLY A 278 6.62 0.94 6.26
CA GLY A 278 6.32 2.29 6.78
C GLY A 278 6.73 3.45 5.88
N GLN A 279 6.69 3.26 4.56
CA GLN A 279 7.14 4.26 3.60
C GLN A 279 6.29 4.27 2.35
N SER A 280 6.46 5.33 1.54
CA SER A 280 5.97 5.40 0.17
C SER A 280 6.58 4.30 -0.70
N SER A 281 6.10 4.15 -1.93
CA SER A 281 6.49 3.05 -2.80
C SER A 281 7.84 3.23 -3.48
N VAL A 282 8.44 2.09 -3.86
CA VAL A 282 9.63 2.03 -4.73
C VAL A 282 9.35 2.68 -6.10
N ILE A 283 8.14 2.52 -6.64
CA ILE A 283 7.75 3.13 -7.92
C ILE A 283 7.76 4.65 -7.84
N ALA A 284 7.17 5.23 -6.79
CA ALA A 284 7.16 6.67 -6.58
C ALA A 284 8.58 7.26 -6.47
N ASP A 285 9.45 6.58 -5.72
CA ASP A 285 10.85 7.01 -5.58
C ASP A 285 11.62 6.95 -6.91
N ARG A 286 11.46 5.85 -7.67
CA ARG A 286 12.10 5.74 -8.98
C ARG A 286 11.68 6.85 -9.94
N ILE A 287 10.39 7.15 -10.01
CA ILE A 287 9.88 8.26 -10.83
C ILE A 287 10.43 9.59 -10.32
N GLY A 288 10.35 9.84 -9.02
CA GLY A 288 10.82 11.08 -8.40
C GLY A 288 12.29 11.36 -8.67
N LEU A 289 13.13 10.32 -8.53
CA LEU A 289 14.58 10.39 -8.79
C LEU A 289 14.93 10.63 -10.27
N LYS A 290 14.10 10.14 -11.21
CA LYS A 290 14.32 10.38 -12.64
C LYS A 290 13.89 11.77 -13.09
N LEU A 291 12.90 12.35 -12.45
CA LEU A 291 12.32 13.64 -12.84
C LEU A 291 12.99 14.83 -12.14
N ASN A 292 13.55 14.67 -10.95
CA ASN A 292 14.02 15.78 -10.12
C ASN A 292 15.51 15.67 -9.77
N GLU A 293 16.10 16.80 -9.36
CA GLU A 293 17.48 16.86 -8.84
C GLU A 293 17.54 16.31 -7.41
N TYR A 294 16.46 16.49 -6.64
CA TYR A 294 16.29 15.98 -5.28
C TYR A 294 14.95 15.28 -5.15
N HIS A 295 14.96 14.12 -4.53
CA HIS A 295 13.76 13.41 -4.16
C HIS A 295 13.80 13.07 -2.68
N VAL A 296 12.79 13.51 -1.94
CA VAL A 296 12.71 13.38 -0.48
C VAL A 296 11.59 12.39 -0.13
N THR A 297 11.93 11.36 0.61
CA THR A 297 10.95 10.41 1.17
C THR A 297 10.98 10.48 2.69
N GLU A 298 10.06 9.78 3.35
CA GLU A 298 10.03 9.73 4.81
C GLU A 298 9.86 8.31 5.34
N SER A 299 10.46 8.04 6.49
CA SER A 299 10.35 6.76 7.19
C SER A 299 9.44 6.87 8.41
N GLY A 300 8.48 5.95 8.55
CA GLY A 300 7.52 5.93 9.65
C GLY A 300 8.15 5.63 11.01
N PHE A 301 7.54 6.11 12.09
CA PHE A 301 8.07 5.98 13.45
C PHE A 301 9.45 6.64 13.64
N GLY A 302 10.36 6.02 14.37
CA GLY A 302 11.72 6.47 14.58
C GLY A 302 12.75 5.77 13.71
N ALA A 303 14.00 6.15 13.87
CA ALA A 303 15.12 5.59 13.10
C ALA A 303 15.34 4.10 13.35
N ASP A 304 15.03 3.66 14.55
CA ASP A 304 15.11 2.26 15.01
C ASP A 304 14.03 1.35 14.40
N ILE A 305 13.00 1.89 13.77
CA ILE A 305 11.91 1.13 13.16
C ILE A 305 11.82 1.43 11.65
N GLY A 306 11.34 2.62 11.27
CA GLY A 306 11.05 2.95 9.88
C GLY A 306 12.30 3.15 9.03
N TYR A 307 13.31 3.85 9.54
CA TYR A 307 14.55 4.07 8.80
C TYR A 307 15.38 2.80 8.68
N GLU A 308 15.41 1.95 9.72
CA GLU A 308 16.03 0.63 9.64
C GLU A 308 15.38 -0.21 8.51
N LYS A 309 14.05 -0.23 8.44
CA LYS A 309 13.33 -0.93 7.36
C LYS A 309 13.52 -0.28 5.99
N PHE A 310 13.65 1.04 5.93
CA PHE A 310 14.03 1.73 4.70
C PHE A 310 15.36 1.21 4.18
N TRP A 311 16.37 1.19 5.03
CA TRP A 311 17.71 0.76 4.69
C TRP A 311 17.77 -0.73 4.35
N ASN A 312 17.27 -1.57 5.26
CA ASN A 312 17.44 -3.02 5.18
C ASN A 312 16.45 -3.71 4.23
N LEU A 313 15.28 -3.11 3.98
CA LEU A 313 14.25 -3.69 3.11
C LEU A 313 14.07 -2.88 1.83
N LYS A 314 13.63 -1.64 1.91
CA LYS A 314 13.24 -0.87 0.72
C LYS A 314 14.44 -0.59 -0.20
N CYS A 315 15.57 -0.15 0.36
CA CYS A 315 16.80 0.07 -0.42
C CYS A 315 17.31 -1.24 -1.02
N HIS A 316 17.27 -2.33 -0.25
CA HIS A 316 17.68 -3.65 -0.74
C HIS A 316 16.82 -4.12 -1.94
N TYR A 317 15.47 -4.04 -1.82
CA TYR A 317 14.58 -4.44 -2.91
C TYR A 317 14.63 -3.52 -4.11
N SER A 318 14.79 -2.22 -3.90
CA SER A 318 14.79 -1.22 -4.97
C SER A 318 16.13 -1.09 -5.69
N GLY A 319 17.23 -1.39 -5.00
CA GLY A 319 18.60 -1.07 -5.45
C GLY A 319 18.93 0.42 -5.33
N LEU A 320 18.08 1.22 -4.66
CA LEU A 320 18.31 2.64 -4.44
C LEU A 320 19.10 2.85 -3.14
N THR A 321 20.01 3.81 -3.15
CA THR A 321 20.80 4.18 -1.97
C THR A 321 20.58 5.66 -1.67
N PRO A 322 20.25 6.04 -0.41
CA PRO A 322 20.08 7.44 -0.05
C PRO A 322 21.43 8.16 -0.03
N ASP A 323 21.41 9.43 -0.46
CA ASP A 323 22.56 10.34 -0.38
C ASP A 323 22.63 11.03 1.01
N ALA A 324 21.49 11.20 1.68
CA ALA A 324 21.42 11.84 2.99
C ALA A 324 20.21 11.35 3.78
N ALA A 325 20.30 11.44 5.10
CA ALA A 325 19.20 11.30 6.03
C ALA A 325 19.03 12.56 6.87
N VAL A 326 17.77 12.97 7.08
CA VAL A 326 17.40 14.07 7.97
C VAL A 326 16.73 13.48 9.20
N VAL A 327 17.25 13.76 10.38
CA VAL A 327 16.72 13.26 11.65
C VAL A 327 15.98 14.40 12.36
N VAL A 328 14.70 14.17 12.68
CA VAL A 328 13.82 15.11 13.37
C VAL A 328 13.73 14.75 14.85
#